data_73c352c290c31ea2c84cb71ec8bf927b
#
_entry.id   73c352c290c31ea2c84cb71ec8bf927b
#
_cell.length_a   1.000
_cell.length_b   1.000
_cell.length_c   1.000
_cell.angle_alpha   90.00
_cell.angle_beta   90.00
_cell.angle_gamma   90.00
#
_symmetry.space_group_name_H-M   'P 1'
#
loop_
_entity.id
_entity.type
_entity.pdbx_description
1 polymer ?
#
loop_
_entity_poly.entity_id
_entity_poly.type
_entity_poly.pdbx_seq_one_letter_code
_entity_poly.pdbx_strand_id
1 'polypeptide(L)'
;MATGRVNDKNQLYPVFLKLERLTILLVGAGNVALEKLQSLLSNSPNAKITVIAPLVKEELRDFLKDFPACSIIQREFQPGDIENKELIFLATDNAPLHVEIKRLAIQKGILVNVADTPGLCDFYLGSIVQKGGLKIAISTNGKSPTIAKRIKEMLNDMLPEEIDKLLDNMQAIRDEMKGNFQDKVKQLNELTTALIAEKKGL
;
A
#
# COMPACT_ATOMS: atom_id res chain seq x y z
N MET A 1 17.17 -38.46 3.44
CA MET A 1 16.14 -37.55 2.92
C MET A 1 16.45 -36.17 3.49
N ALA A 2 16.92 -35.24 2.65
CA ALA A 2 17.25 -33.88 3.08
C ALA A 2 15.94 -33.12 3.23
N THR A 3 15.55 -32.83 4.48
CA THR A 3 14.47 -31.87 4.77
C THR A 3 14.95 -30.51 4.31
N GLY A 4 14.45 -30.08 3.14
CA GLY A 4 14.71 -28.74 2.63
C GLY A 4 14.31 -27.73 3.68
N ARG A 5 15.26 -26.91 4.14
CA ARG A 5 14.99 -25.75 4.98
C ARG A 5 14.03 -24.86 4.18
N VAL A 6 12.77 -24.80 4.61
CA VAL A 6 11.83 -23.79 4.12
C VAL A 6 12.52 -22.43 4.31
N ASN A 7 12.73 -21.70 3.24
CA ASN A 7 13.37 -20.39 3.29
C ASN A 7 12.44 -19.44 4.07
N ASP A 8 12.71 -19.28 5.37
CA ASP A 8 11.86 -18.52 6.32
C ASP A 8 11.98 -16.99 6.14
N LYS A 9 12.61 -16.54 5.04
CA LYS A 9 12.73 -15.14 4.69
C LYS A 9 11.43 -14.63 4.06
N ASN A 10 11.18 -13.34 4.22
CA ASN A 10 10.08 -12.66 3.54
C ASN A 10 10.28 -12.72 2.01
N GLN A 11 9.38 -13.43 1.33
CA GLN A 11 9.43 -13.62 -0.13
C GLN A 11 8.50 -12.67 -0.88
N LEU A 12 7.81 -11.75 -0.18
CA LEU A 12 6.92 -10.78 -0.83
C LEU A 12 7.74 -9.81 -1.68
N TYR A 13 7.33 -9.63 -2.92
CA TYR A 13 7.94 -8.64 -3.80
C TYR A 13 7.31 -7.25 -3.53
N PRO A 14 8.10 -6.23 -3.14
CA PRO A 14 7.57 -4.90 -2.85
C PRO A 14 7.27 -4.13 -4.14
N VAL A 15 6.07 -3.55 -4.21
CA VAL A 15 5.64 -2.70 -5.33
C VAL A 15 4.89 -1.48 -4.80
N PHE A 16 4.92 -0.38 -5.55
CA PHE A 16 4.09 0.81 -5.35
C PHE A 16 3.07 0.93 -6.48
N LEU A 17 1.78 0.80 -6.15
CA LEU A 17 0.69 0.87 -7.10
C LEU A 17 0.19 2.30 -7.27
N LYS A 18 -0.13 2.69 -8.51
CA LYS A 18 -0.82 3.94 -8.84
C LYS A 18 -2.32 3.72 -8.76
N LEU A 19 -2.89 3.81 -7.55
CA LEU A 19 -4.29 3.46 -7.30
C LEU A 19 -5.29 4.33 -8.07
N GLU A 20 -4.91 5.55 -8.43
CA GLU A 20 -5.72 6.44 -9.27
C GLU A 20 -5.96 5.91 -10.69
N ARG A 21 -5.17 4.91 -11.12
CA ARG A 21 -5.29 4.25 -12.42
C ARG A 21 -6.06 2.94 -12.36
N LEU A 22 -6.38 2.47 -11.15
CA LEU A 22 -7.02 1.19 -10.92
C LEU A 22 -8.47 1.38 -10.49
N THR A 23 -9.31 0.42 -10.86
CA THR A 23 -10.68 0.33 -10.38
C THR A 23 -10.75 -0.63 -9.20
N ILE A 24 -11.17 -0.12 -8.05
CA ILE A 24 -11.08 -0.82 -6.77
C ILE A 24 -12.48 -1.11 -6.24
N LEU A 25 -12.68 -2.33 -5.73
CA LEU A 25 -13.84 -2.74 -4.98
C LEU A 25 -13.48 -2.95 -3.51
N LEU A 26 -14.28 -2.40 -2.61
CA LEU A 26 -14.23 -2.71 -1.18
C LEU A 26 -15.58 -3.32 -0.77
N VAL A 27 -15.57 -4.55 -0.28
CA VAL A 27 -16.76 -5.22 0.25
C VAL A 27 -16.71 -5.17 1.76
N GLY A 28 -17.74 -4.55 2.34
CA GLY A 28 -17.84 -4.23 3.76
C GLY A 28 -17.69 -2.73 4.02
N ALA A 29 -18.37 -2.23 5.07
CA ALA A 29 -18.36 -0.80 5.44
C ALA A 29 -18.37 -0.58 6.96
N GLY A 30 -17.71 -1.48 7.70
CA GLY A 30 -17.47 -1.39 9.15
C GLY A 30 -16.14 -0.70 9.48
N ASN A 31 -15.65 -0.92 10.72
CA ASN A 31 -14.40 -0.31 11.22
C ASN A 31 -13.18 -0.69 10.36
N VAL A 32 -13.02 -1.97 10.03
CA VAL A 32 -11.89 -2.47 9.23
C VAL A 32 -11.90 -1.86 7.82
N ALA A 33 -13.09 -1.70 7.24
CA ALA A 33 -13.26 -1.03 5.94
C ALA A 33 -12.83 0.45 6.02
N LEU A 34 -13.22 1.16 7.07
CA LEU A 34 -12.84 2.55 7.31
C LEU A 34 -11.32 2.69 7.46
N GLU A 35 -10.66 1.85 8.26
CA GLU A 35 -9.20 1.85 8.39
C GLU A 35 -8.48 1.63 7.05
N LYS A 36 -8.99 0.68 6.24
CA LYS A 36 -8.44 0.45 4.90
C LYS A 36 -8.62 1.68 4.00
N LEU A 37 -9.81 2.28 3.97
CA LEU A 37 -10.08 3.50 3.20
C LEU A 37 -9.17 4.65 3.63
N GLN A 38 -9.03 4.89 4.93
CA GLN A 38 -8.12 5.89 5.47
C GLN A 38 -6.68 5.66 5.01
N SER A 39 -6.20 4.42 5.08
CA SER A 39 -4.86 4.07 4.60
C SER A 39 -4.69 4.26 3.09
N LEU A 40 -5.66 3.85 2.29
CA LEU A 40 -5.61 3.94 0.83
C LEU A 40 -5.70 5.39 0.36
N LEU A 41 -6.67 6.16 0.87
CA LEU A 41 -6.98 7.51 0.42
C LEU A 41 -6.02 8.57 0.97
N SER A 42 -5.43 8.37 2.17
CA SER A 42 -4.33 9.22 2.62
C SER A 42 -3.08 9.10 1.74
N ASN A 43 -2.88 7.95 1.09
CA ASN A 43 -1.76 7.70 0.20
C ASN A 43 -2.07 7.95 -1.28
N SER A 44 -3.34 7.90 -1.67
CA SER A 44 -3.81 8.06 -3.06
C SER A 44 -5.21 8.69 -3.06
N PRO A 45 -5.31 10.02 -2.85
CA PRO A 45 -6.60 10.71 -2.68
C PRO A 45 -7.55 10.60 -3.89
N ASN A 46 -6.99 10.36 -5.07
CA ASN A 46 -7.75 10.23 -6.32
C ASN A 46 -8.08 8.78 -6.68
N ALA A 47 -7.89 7.83 -5.77
CA ALA A 47 -8.21 6.41 -6.01
C ALA A 47 -9.72 6.24 -6.24
N LYS A 48 -10.09 5.42 -7.23
CA LYS A 48 -11.48 5.13 -7.61
C LYS A 48 -11.94 3.88 -6.86
N ILE A 49 -12.66 4.07 -5.76
CA ILE A 49 -13.10 2.97 -4.90
C ILE A 49 -14.63 2.89 -4.87
N THR A 50 -15.17 1.72 -5.23
CA THR A 50 -16.57 1.39 -5.01
C THR A 50 -16.70 0.59 -3.72
N VAL A 51 -17.45 1.08 -2.75
CA VAL A 51 -17.75 0.38 -1.49
C VAL A 51 -19.13 -0.29 -1.61
N ILE A 52 -19.19 -1.58 -1.31
CA ILE A 52 -20.46 -2.34 -1.31
C ILE A 52 -20.67 -2.98 0.06
N ALA A 53 -21.77 -2.65 0.70
CA ALA A 53 -22.18 -3.25 1.98
C ALA A 53 -23.69 -3.04 2.22
N PRO A 54 -24.42 -4.00 2.83
CA PRO A 54 -25.81 -3.80 3.21
C PRO A 54 -25.97 -2.78 4.34
N LEU A 55 -25.00 -2.71 5.24
CA LEU A 55 -24.95 -1.73 6.33
C LEU A 55 -23.68 -0.90 6.20
N VAL A 56 -23.83 0.42 6.24
CA VAL A 56 -22.72 1.38 6.10
C VAL A 56 -22.64 2.21 7.36
N LYS A 57 -21.46 2.18 8.01
CA LYS A 57 -21.18 3.03 9.17
C LYS A 57 -21.24 4.51 8.79
N GLU A 58 -21.81 5.33 9.66
CA GLU A 58 -21.94 6.78 9.43
C GLU A 58 -20.57 7.45 9.30
N GLU A 59 -19.60 7.06 10.14
CA GLU A 59 -18.24 7.60 10.08
C GLU A 59 -17.54 7.30 8.74
N LEU A 60 -17.84 6.15 8.12
CA LEU A 60 -17.31 5.83 6.79
C LEU A 60 -17.97 6.68 5.71
N ARG A 61 -19.28 6.89 5.82
CA ARG A 61 -20.03 7.74 4.91
C ARG A 61 -19.54 9.19 4.98
N ASP A 62 -19.33 9.71 6.19
CA ASP A 62 -18.81 11.06 6.41
C ASP A 62 -17.39 11.20 5.87
N PHE A 63 -16.52 10.23 6.14
CA PHE A 63 -15.15 10.22 5.62
C PHE A 63 -15.10 10.28 4.08
N LEU A 64 -15.97 9.56 3.38
CA LEU A 64 -15.97 9.53 1.92
C LEU A 64 -16.53 10.80 1.25
N LYS A 65 -17.16 11.72 1.99
CA LYS A 65 -17.62 13.01 1.43
C LYS A 65 -16.49 13.84 0.84
N ASP A 66 -15.28 13.69 1.39
CA ASP A 66 -14.09 14.39 0.92
C ASP A 66 -13.43 13.73 -0.31
N PHE A 67 -13.94 12.56 -0.75
CA PHE A 67 -13.34 11.78 -1.83
C PHE A 67 -14.34 11.51 -2.97
N PRO A 68 -14.54 12.47 -3.88
CA PRO A 68 -15.59 12.37 -4.91
C PRO A 68 -15.38 11.26 -5.95
N ALA A 69 -14.16 10.69 -6.04
CA ALA A 69 -13.88 9.53 -6.87
C ALA A 69 -14.35 8.20 -6.25
N CYS A 70 -14.79 8.22 -4.98
CA CYS A 70 -15.32 7.07 -4.27
C CYS A 70 -16.84 7.03 -4.35
N SER A 71 -17.42 5.83 -4.33
CA SER A 71 -18.88 5.64 -4.33
C SER A 71 -19.29 4.56 -3.33
N ILE A 72 -20.51 4.68 -2.79
CA ILE A 72 -21.11 3.70 -1.87
C ILE A 72 -22.35 3.13 -2.53
N ILE A 73 -22.45 1.81 -2.60
CA ILE A 73 -23.61 1.07 -3.04
C ILE A 73 -24.14 0.27 -1.85
N GLN A 74 -25.24 0.71 -1.26
CA GLN A 74 -25.76 0.11 -0.05
C GLN A 74 -26.69 -1.07 -0.39
N ARG A 75 -26.09 -2.24 -0.56
CA ARG A 75 -26.74 -3.54 -0.75
C ARG A 75 -25.74 -4.67 -0.51
N GLU A 76 -26.21 -5.88 -0.51
CA GLU A 76 -25.34 -7.06 -0.52
C GLU A 76 -24.53 -7.14 -1.82
N PHE A 77 -23.35 -7.78 -1.70
CA PHE A 77 -22.50 -8.09 -2.84
C PHE A 77 -23.22 -9.00 -3.85
N GLN A 78 -22.96 -8.77 -5.11
CA GLN A 78 -23.41 -9.62 -6.22
C GLN A 78 -22.21 -10.02 -7.09
N PRO A 79 -22.19 -11.23 -7.69
CA PRO A 79 -21.06 -11.69 -8.50
C PRO A 79 -20.65 -10.73 -9.63
N GLY A 80 -21.58 -9.96 -10.18
CA GLY A 80 -21.32 -8.95 -11.21
C GLY A 80 -20.53 -7.73 -10.71
N ASP A 81 -20.41 -7.52 -9.40
CA ASP A 81 -19.72 -6.35 -8.84
C ASP A 81 -18.21 -6.38 -9.06
N ILE A 82 -17.65 -7.55 -9.36
CA ILE A 82 -16.22 -7.68 -9.68
C ILE A 82 -15.89 -7.34 -11.14
N GLU A 83 -16.93 -7.10 -11.99
CA GLU A 83 -16.67 -6.75 -13.38
C GLU A 83 -15.89 -5.45 -13.49
N ASN A 84 -14.85 -5.46 -14.34
CA ASN A 84 -13.95 -4.33 -14.56
C ASN A 84 -13.25 -3.81 -13.28
N LYS A 85 -13.04 -4.70 -12.29
CA LYS A 85 -12.22 -4.41 -11.10
C LYS A 85 -10.83 -5.03 -11.25
N GLU A 86 -9.84 -4.35 -10.69
CA GLU A 86 -8.43 -4.78 -10.74
C GLU A 86 -7.91 -5.13 -9.35
N LEU A 87 -8.47 -4.48 -8.31
CA LEU A 87 -8.19 -4.79 -6.91
C LEU A 87 -9.48 -4.94 -6.12
N ILE A 88 -9.51 -5.93 -5.23
CA ILE A 88 -10.61 -6.15 -4.30
C ILE A 88 -10.08 -6.17 -2.86
N PHE A 89 -10.75 -5.44 -1.99
CA PHE A 89 -10.55 -5.50 -0.54
C PHE A 89 -11.79 -6.09 0.11
N LEU A 90 -11.61 -7.12 0.92
CA LEU A 90 -12.68 -7.74 1.70
C LEU A 90 -12.51 -7.38 3.17
N ALA A 91 -13.51 -6.72 3.72
CA ALA A 91 -13.51 -6.18 5.08
C ALA A 91 -14.86 -6.43 5.76
N THR A 92 -15.35 -7.67 5.63
CA THR A 92 -16.54 -8.18 6.33
C THR A 92 -16.12 -9.28 7.30
N ASP A 93 -17.01 -9.74 8.13
CA ASP A 93 -16.90 -10.91 9.00
C ASP A 93 -17.50 -12.19 8.39
N ASN A 94 -17.87 -12.14 7.09
CA ASN A 94 -18.47 -13.25 6.35
C ASN A 94 -17.40 -14.07 5.60
N ALA A 95 -16.79 -15.04 6.27
CA ALA A 95 -15.76 -15.90 5.69
C ALA A 95 -16.22 -16.70 4.44
N PRO A 96 -17.44 -17.27 4.37
CA PRO A 96 -17.94 -17.90 3.16
C PRO A 96 -17.97 -16.94 1.95
N LEU A 97 -18.40 -15.70 2.14
CA LEU A 97 -18.41 -14.67 1.09
C LEU A 97 -16.98 -14.34 0.62
N HIS A 98 -16.00 -14.31 1.54
CA HIS A 98 -14.60 -14.10 1.17
C HIS A 98 -14.07 -15.18 0.23
N VAL A 99 -14.36 -16.45 0.54
CA VAL A 99 -13.97 -17.60 -0.30
C VAL A 99 -14.64 -17.54 -1.68
N GLU A 100 -15.93 -17.20 -1.73
CA GLU A 100 -16.66 -17.03 -2.98
C GLU A 100 -16.07 -15.92 -3.85
N ILE A 101 -15.88 -14.72 -3.29
CA ILE A 101 -15.32 -13.58 -4.03
C ILE A 101 -13.89 -13.90 -4.48
N LYS A 102 -13.07 -14.53 -3.63
CA LYS A 102 -11.71 -14.95 -4.00
C LYS A 102 -11.72 -15.90 -5.19
N ARG A 103 -12.61 -16.88 -5.20
CA ARG A 103 -12.77 -17.82 -6.33
C ARG A 103 -13.13 -17.11 -7.62
N LEU A 104 -14.07 -16.17 -7.57
CA LEU A 104 -14.47 -15.37 -8.74
C LEU A 104 -13.33 -14.46 -9.22
N ALA A 105 -12.61 -13.83 -8.30
CA ALA A 105 -11.48 -12.95 -8.58
C ALA A 105 -10.34 -13.70 -9.29
N ILE A 106 -9.99 -14.91 -8.85
CA ILE A 106 -8.97 -15.75 -9.50
C ILE A 106 -9.30 -16.00 -10.97
N GLN A 107 -10.57 -16.29 -11.30
CA GLN A 107 -11.00 -16.54 -12.68
C GLN A 107 -10.80 -15.33 -13.61
N LYS A 108 -10.77 -14.13 -13.04
CA LYS A 108 -10.62 -12.86 -13.76
C LYS A 108 -9.22 -12.23 -13.61
N GLY A 109 -8.30 -12.86 -12.88
CA GLY A 109 -6.97 -12.31 -12.62
C GLY A 109 -6.98 -11.06 -11.72
N ILE A 110 -8.01 -10.90 -10.88
CA ILE A 110 -8.15 -9.76 -9.97
C ILE A 110 -7.42 -10.06 -8.67
N LEU A 111 -6.60 -9.11 -8.19
CA LEU A 111 -5.89 -9.25 -6.93
C LEU A 111 -6.80 -8.94 -5.72
N VAL A 112 -6.71 -9.77 -4.69
CA VAL A 112 -7.57 -9.68 -3.50
C VAL A 112 -6.74 -9.52 -2.23
N ASN A 113 -7.15 -8.60 -1.37
CA ASN A 113 -6.72 -8.50 0.02
C ASN A 113 -7.91 -8.77 0.94
N VAL A 114 -7.74 -9.71 1.85
CA VAL A 114 -8.78 -10.10 2.81
C VAL A 114 -8.33 -9.72 4.22
N ALA A 115 -9.17 -9.02 4.95
CA ALA A 115 -8.90 -8.69 6.34
C ALA A 115 -8.79 -9.98 7.17
N ASP A 116 -7.80 -10.04 8.04
CA ASP A 116 -7.57 -11.12 9.03
C ASP A 116 -7.48 -12.54 8.45
N THR A 117 -7.35 -12.67 7.11
CA THR A 117 -7.25 -13.98 6.46
C THR A 117 -6.07 -14.04 5.48
N PRO A 118 -4.81 -14.12 5.97
CA PRO A 118 -3.62 -14.09 5.12
C PRO A 118 -3.60 -15.12 3.99
N GLY A 119 -4.17 -16.32 4.22
CA GLY A 119 -4.20 -17.39 3.22
C GLY A 119 -5.05 -17.10 1.98
N LEU A 120 -5.93 -16.09 2.01
CA LEU A 120 -6.71 -15.65 0.87
C LEU A 120 -6.14 -14.39 0.19
N CYS A 121 -5.11 -13.77 0.76
CA CYS A 121 -4.52 -12.54 0.23
C CYS A 121 -3.53 -12.82 -0.91
N ASP A 122 -3.62 -12.05 -1.99
CA ASP A 122 -2.60 -12.00 -3.04
C ASP A 122 -1.53 -10.95 -2.72
N PHE A 123 -1.84 -9.96 -1.89
CA PHE A 123 -0.93 -8.89 -1.47
C PHE A 123 -1.27 -8.40 -0.06
N TYR A 124 -0.33 -7.74 0.58
CA TYR A 124 -0.51 -7.17 1.91
C TYR A 124 -0.35 -5.66 1.90
N LEU A 125 -1.08 -4.98 2.80
CA LEU A 125 -0.87 -3.58 3.10
C LEU A 125 0.18 -3.47 4.20
N GLY A 126 1.34 -2.88 3.87
CA GLY A 126 2.41 -2.61 4.83
C GLY A 126 2.19 -1.33 5.62
N SER A 127 2.97 -1.12 6.69
CA SER A 127 3.10 0.19 7.33
C SER A 127 3.83 1.14 6.40
N ILE A 128 3.37 2.38 6.30
CA ILE A 128 3.92 3.38 5.37
C ILE A 128 4.48 4.55 6.15
N VAL A 129 5.74 4.89 5.88
CA VAL A 129 6.37 6.17 6.23
C VAL A 129 6.27 7.06 5.00
N GLN A 130 5.80 8.28 5.18
CA GLN A 130 5.76 9.28 4.12
C GLN A 130 6.25 10.62 4.65
N LYS A 131 7.29 11.18 4.00
CA LYS A 131 7.74 12.55 4.17
C LYS A 131 7.89 13.17 2.79
N GLY A 132 6.98 14.08 2.45
CA GLY A 132 6.89 14.66 1.13
C GLY A 132 6.81 13.61 0.02
N GLY A 133 7.74 13.65 -0.93
CA GLY A 133 7.85 12.68 -2.04
C GLY A 133 8.47 11.35 -1.65
N LEU A 134 9.09 11.23 -0.45
CA LEU A 134 9.67 9.97 0.01
C LEU A 134 8.59 9.06 0.61
N LYS A 135 8.51 7.82 0.12
CA LYS A 135 7.70 6.74 0.69
C LYS A 135 8.57 5.52 1.01
N ILE A 136 8.36 4.95 2.22
CA ILE A 136 8.96 3.68 2.64
C ILE A 136 7.83 2.75 3.08
N ALA A 137 7.74 1.57 2.46
CA ALA A 137 6.81 0.54 2.86
C ALA A 137 7.51 -0.53 3.69
N ILE A 138 6.91 -0.90 4.82
CA ILE A 138 7.47 -1.83 5.79
C ILE A 138 6.56 -3.05 5.86
N SER A 139 7.13 -4.23 5.57
CA SER A 139 6.44 -5.51 5.68
C SER A 139 7.17 -6.44 6.62
N THR A 140 6.48 -6.97 7.62
CA THR A 140 6.94 -8.05 8.49
C THR A 140 6.41 -9.43 8.06
N ASN A 141 5.88 -9.53 6.85
CA ASN A 141 5.21 -10.73 6.33
C ASN A 141 4.06 -11.21 7.25
N GLY A 142 3.32 -10.26 7.83
CA GLY A 142 2.24 -10.57 8.77
C GLY A 142 2.69 -11.01 10.17
N LYS A 143 4.00 -11.20 10.41
CA LYS A 143 4.52 -11.72 11.69
C LYS A 143 4.32 -10.76 12.86
N SER A 144 4.41 -9.45 12.64
CA SER A 144 4.25 -8.47 13.72
C SER A 144 3.86 -7.07 13.23
N PRO A 145 2.56 -6.75 13.24
CA PRO A 145 2.09 -5.38 12.98
C PRO A 145 2.69 -4.36 13.95
N THR A 146 2.90 -4.75 15.22
CA THR A 146 3.50 -3.90 16.26
C THR A 146 4.93 -3.51 15.92
N ILE A 147 5.76 -4.45 15.47
CA ILE A 147 7.14 -4.15 15.05
C ILE A 147 7.13 -3.24 13.81
N ALA A 148 6.26 -3.50 12.84
CA ALA A 148 6.14 -2.64 11.66
C ALA A 148 5.77 -1.19 12.06
N LYS A 149 4.87 -1.02 13.04
CA LYS A 149 4.50 0.30 13.59
C LYS A 149 5.69 0.98 14.29
N ARG A 150 6.44 0.25 15.14
CA ARG A 150 7.62 0.81 15.83
C ARG A 150 8.72 1.23 14.85
N ILE A 151 8.97 0.43 13.82
CA ILE A 151 9.94 0.81 12.77
C ILE A 151 9.46 2.04 12.03
N LYS A 152 8.14 2.16 11.73
CA LYS A 152 7.56 3.37 11.14
C LYS A 152 7.82 4.60 12.02
N GLU A 153 7.54 4.54 13.32
CA GLU A 153 7.78 5.61 14.28
C GLU A 153 9.26 6.02 14.26
N MET A 154 10.17 5.06 14.43
CA MET A 154 11.62 5.29 14.40
C MET A 154 12.08 5.96 13.10
N LEU A 155 11.60 5.51 11.95
CA LEU A 155 11.97 6.10 10.67
C LEU A 155 11.41 7.51 10.50
N ASN A 156 10.20 7.79 10.98
CA ASN A 156 9.65 9.16 10.98
C ASN A 156 10.52 10.12 11.78
N ASP A 157 11.03 9.69 12.94
CA ASP A 157 11.88 10.51 13.82
C ASP A 157 13.28 10.70 13.23
N MET A 158 13.80 9.69 12.52
CA MET A 158 15.15 9.72 11.93
C MET A 158 15.24 10.52 10.63
N LEU A 159 14.15 10.59 9.86
CA LEU A 159 14.15 11.27 8.57
C LEU A 159 14.01 12.79 8.77
N PRO A 160 14.88 13.61 8.15
CA PRO A 160 14.81 15.06 8.27
C PRO A 160 13.52 15.60 7.64
N GLU A 161 13.01 16.72 8.19
CA GLU A 161 11.82 17.39 7.65
C GLU A 161 12.07 17.92 6.22
N GLU A 162 13.31 18.29 5.91
CA GLU A 162 13.72 18.85 4.63
C GLU A 162 14.02 17.80 3.55
N ILE A 163 13.65 16.53 3.77
CA ILE A 163 13.94 15.45 2.81
C ILE A 163 13.43 15.76 1.40
N ASP A 164 12.31 16.47 1.27
CA ASP A 164 11.77 16.91 -0.02
C ASP A 164 12.71 17.84 -0.75
N LYS A 165 13.26 18.85 -0.06
CA LYS A 165 14.24 19.76 -0.64
C LYS A 165 15.47 19.01 -1.14
N LEU A 166 15.90 17.98 -0.41
CA LEU A 166 17.01 17.13 -0.83
C LEU A 166 16.67 16.37 -2.11
N LEU A 167 15.49 15.79 -2.19
CA LEU A 167 15.01 15.06 -3.38
C LEU A 167 14.91 15.98 -4.59
N ASP A 168 14.33 17.18 -4.44
CA ASP A 168 14.21 18.19 -5.49
C ASP A 168 15.58 18.66 -5.99
N ASN A 169 16.51 18.95 -5.07
CA ASN A 169 17.87 19.34 -5.42
C ASN A 169 18.61 18.23 -6.19
N MET A 170 18.47 16.97 -5.74
CA MET A 170 19.07 15.83 -6.42
C MET A 170 18.47 15.60 -7.80
N GLN A 171 17.16 15.84 -7.95
CA GLN A 171 16.50 15.80 -9.26
C GLN A 171 17.02 16.91 -10.18
N ALA A 172 17.09 18.16 -9.72
CA ALA A 172 17.63 19.28 -10.50
C ALA A 172 19.06 19.03 -10.96
N ILE A 173 19.95 18.59 -10.05
CA ILE A 173 21.33 18.22 -10.38
C ILE A 173 21.36 17.13 -11.46
N ARG A 174 20.56 16.07 -11.31
CA ARG A 174 20.48 14.99 -12.31
C ARG A 174 20.02 15.48 -13.67
N ASP A 175 19.09 16.43 -13.72
CA ASP A 175 18.52 16.94 -14.96
C ASP A 175 19.48 17.89 -15.69
N GLU A 176 20.32 18.64 -14.94
CA GLU A 176 21.40 19.50 -15.48
C GLU A 176 22.64 18.72 -15.93
N MET A 177 22.88 17.52 -15.39
CA MET A 177 24.04 16.72 -15.73
C MET A 177 24.05 16.33 -17.21
N LYS A 178 25.21 16.50 -17.88
CA LYS A 178 25.48 15.99 -19.23
C LYS A 178 26.13 14.60 -19.12
N GLY A 179 25.94 13.77 -20.13
CA GLY A 179 26.52 12.43 -20.22
C GLY A 179 25.50 11.31 -20.24
N ASN A 180 25.98 10.09 -20.31
CA ASN A 180 25.13 8.90 -20.30
C ASN A 180 24.61 8.57 -18.88
N PHE A 181 23.67 7.62 -18.82
CA PHE A 181 23.05 7.22 -17.54
C PHE A 181 24.05 6.76 -16.48
N GLN A 182 25.09 6.00 -16.88
CA GLN A 182 26.09 5.47 -15.94
C GLN A 182 26.95 6.58 -15.32
N ASP A 183 27.37 7.58 -16.11
CA ASP A 183 28.15 8.71 -15.63
C ASP A 183 27.34 9.55 -14.63
N LYS A 184 26.05 9.80 -14.93
CA LYS A 184 25.14 10.50 -14.03
C LYS A 184 24.98 9.77 -12.69
N VAL A 185 24.76 8.45 -12.73
CA VAL A 185 24.65 7.62 -11.52
C VAL A 185 25.92 7.67 -10.69
N LYS A 186 27.12 7.61 -11.31
CA LYS A 186 28.39 7.68 -10.59
C LYS A 186 28.55 9.01 -9.87
N GLN A 187 28.32 10.14 -10.54
CA GLN A 187 28.43 11.46 -9.95
C GLN A 187 27.42 11.68 -8.83
N LEU A 188 26.16 11.23 -9.00
CA LEU A 188 25.13 11.32 -7.95
C LEU A 188 25.51 10.48 -6.73
N ASN A 189 26.08 9.29 -6.91
CA ASN A 189 26.56 8.45 -5.82
C ASN A 189 27.70 9.15 -5.04
N GLU A 190 28.63 9.78 -5.74
CA GLU A 190 29.72 10.54 -5.10
C GLU A 190 29.15 11.70 -4.25
N LEU A 191 28.22 12.48 -4.78
CA LEU A 191 27.57 13.59 -4.08
C LEU A 191 26.76 13.13 -2.83
N THR A 192 26.17 11.94 -2.88
CA THR A 192 25.33 11.41 -1.80
C THR A 192 26.09 10.55 -0.79
N THR A 193 27.39 10.29 -1.00
CA THR A 193 28.22 9.49 -0.09
C THR A 193 28.21 10.06 1.33
N ALA A 194 28.18 11.39 1.48
CA ALA A 194 28.13 12.05 2.79
C ALA A 194 26.88 11.68 3.61
N LEU A 195 25.74 11.38 2.98
CA LEU A 195 24.52 10.95 3.67
C LEU A 195 24.68 9.61 4.41
N ILE A 196 25.65 8.81 3.99
CA ILE A 196 25.93 7.48 4.56
C ILE A 196 27.13 7.55 5.53
N ALA A 197 28.07 8.48 5.32
CA ALA A 197 29.35 8.55 6.04
C ALA A 197 29.22 9.04 7.50
N GLU A 198 28.21 9.84 7.84
CA GLU A 198 28.02 10.37 9.20
C GLU A 198 27.64 9.33 10.26
N LYS A 199 27.38 8.07 9.90
CA LYS A 199 27.01 6.99 10.84
C LYS A 199 28.17 6.11 11.32
N LYS A 200 29.44 6.43 11.00
CA LYS A 200 30.59 5.65 11.49
C LYS A 200 31.21 6.18 12.80
N GLY A 201 30.53 7.08 13.48
CA GLY A 201 31.01 7.69 14.73
C GLY A 201 29.96 7.67 15.85
N LEU A 202 29.41 6.49 16.19
CA LEU A 202 28.71 6.21 17.45
C LEU A 202 29.12 4.84 17.96
#